data_3562facaf4bafedfb0940ff7129f6ca6
#
_entry.id   3562facaf4bafedfb0940ff7129f6ca6
#
_cell.length_a   1.000
_cell.length_b   1.000
_cell.length_c   1.000
_cell.angle_alpha   90.00
_cell.angle_beta   90.00
_cell.angle_gamma   90.00
#
_symmetry.space_group_name_H-M   'P 1'
#
loop_
_entity.id
_entity.type
_entity.pdbx_description
1 polymer ?
#
loop_
_entity_poly.entity_id
_entity_poly.type
_entity_poly.pdbx_seq_one_letter_code
_entity_poly.pdbx_strand_id
1 'polypeptide(L)'
;SYLRDPDAAYGFARTPNLVVINLGTNDALFRDRTTKEEFKTAVKDLITMVRKLNGRNMPIVWAYNALNDGCLDWIREAIGEMGGESNWLFLCELNRNADGGNNHPSENGHQTSCEKLTAFIREKGLLELTGEIPPRPSEGDDLPILWV
;
A
#
# COMPACT_ATOMS: atom_id res chain seq x y z
N SER A 1 9.63 -7.79 20.85
CA SER A 1 9.38 -7.44 19.45
C SER A 1 7.89 -7.69 19.15
N TYR A 2 7.14 -6.65 18.85
CA TYR A 2 5.68 -6.72 18.57
C TYR A 2 5.33 -7.72 17.45
N LEU A 3 6.24 -8.01 16.55
CA LEU A 3 6.05 -8.96 15.46
C LEU A 3 6.00 -10.44 15.90
N ARG A 4 6.30 -10.75 17.17
CA ARG A 4 6.31 -12.11 17.70
C ARG A 4 5.30 -12.36 18.83
N ASP A 5 4.58 -11.34 19.20
CA ASP A 5 3.54 -11.43 20.22
C ASP A 5 2.16 -11.28 19.54
N PRO A 6 1.44 -12.37 19.29
CA PRO A 6 0.13 -12.34 18.66
C PRO A 6 -0.93 -11.61 19.50
N ASP A 7 -0.66 -11.43 20.81
CA ASP A 7 -1.57 -10.77 21.73
C ASP A 7 -1.24 -9.28 21.93
N ALA A 8 -0.12 -8.81 21.33
CA ALA A 8 0.25 -7.39 21.37
C ALA A 8 -0.70 -6.56 20.51
N ALA A 9 -1.71 -5.97 21.14
CA ALA A 9 -2.58 -4.99 20.49
C ALA A 9 -1.81 -3.71 20.20
N TYR A 10 -1.70 -3.32 18.93
CA TYR A 10 -1.20 -2.01 18.56
C TYR A 10 -2.28 -0.95 18.87
N GLY A 11 -2.00 -0.12 19.86
CA GLY A 11 -2.83 1.05 20.15
C GLY A 11 -2.55 2.17 19.14
N PHE A 12 -3.39 2.31 18.13
CA PHE A 12 -3.29 3.41 17.16
C PHE A 12 -3.43 4.76 17.88
N ALA A 13 -2.32 5.40 18.20
CA ALA A 13 -2.31 6.70 18.87
C ALA A 13 -2.83 7.83 17.98
N ARG A 14 -2.88 7.60 16.66
CA ARG A 14 -3.36 8.57 15.66
C ARG A 14 -4.12 7.84 14.56
N THR A 15 -5.25 8.40 14.15
CA THR A 15 -5.96 7.96 12.96
C THR A 15 -5.27 8.54 11.72
N PRO A 16 -4.84 7.72 10.76
CA PRO A 16 -4.26 8.22 9.51
C PRO A 16 -5.32 8.92 8.65
N ASN A 17 -4.90 9.87 7.82
CA ASN A 17 -5.77 10.52 6.83
C ASN A 17 -5.87 9.72 5.53
N LEU A 18 -4.90 8.85 5.27
CA LEU A 18 -4.80 7.98 4.10
C LEU A 18 -4.03 6.72 4.49
N VAL A 19 -4.44 5.57 3.97
CA VAL A 19 -3.67 4.33 4.05
C VAL A 19 -3.20 3.94 2.65
N VAL A 20 -1.91 3.68 2.50
CA VAL A 20 -1.34 3.12 1.27
C VAL A 20 -0.95 1.67 1.54
N ILE A 21 -1.45 0.75 0.72
CA ILE A 21 -1.14 -0.68 0.79
C ILE A 21 -0.30 -1.04 -0.44
N ASN A 22 0.86 -1.65 -0.23
CA ASN A 22 1.69 -2.19 -1.29
C ASN A 22 2.01 -3.66 -0.99
N LEU A 23 1.03 -4.51 -1.25
CA LEU A 23 1.08 -5.96 -1.01
C LEU A 23 0.63 -6.74 -2.26
N GLY A 24 0.98 -8.04 -2.33
CA GLY A 24 0.60 -8.94 -3.41
C GLY A 24 1.75 -9.33 -4.35
N THR A 25 2.91 -8.70 -4.23
CA THR A 25 4.08 -8.99 -5.08
C THR A 25 4.57 -10.42 -4.88
N ASN A 26 4.69 -10.86 -3.63
CA ASN A 26 5.13 -12.23 -3.31
C ASN A 26 4.05 -13.26 -3.63
N ASP A 27 2.79 -12.92 -3.44
CA ASP A 27 1.67 -13.78 -3.81
C ASP A 27 1.67 -14.10 -5.31
N ALA A 28 2.06 -13.14 -6.14
CA ALA A 28 2.21 -13.33 -7.58
C ALA A 28 3.27 -14.38 -7.96
N LEU A 29 4.31 -14.55 -7.13
CA LEU A 29 5.34 -15.57 -7.32
C LEU A 29 4.85 -16.99 -6.94
N PHE A 30 3.80 -17.08 -6.14
CA PHE A 30 3.25 -18.33 -5.61
C PHE A 30 1.78 -18.53 -6.03
N ARG A 31 1.42 -18.06 -7.22
CA ARG A 31 0.05 -18.16 -7.77
C ARG A 31 -0.47 -19.61 -7.88
N ASP A 32 0.39 -20.59 -7.91
CA ASP A 32 0.08 -22.01 -7.86
C ASP A 32 -0.44 -22.48 -6.50
N ARG A 33 -0.24 -21.69 -5.45
CA ARG A 33 -0.62 -22.01 -4.06
C ARG A 33 -1.85 -21.27 -3.56
N THR A 34 -2.36 -20.31 -4.34
CA THR A 34 -3.50 -19.46 -3.95
C THR A 34 -4.42 -19.29 -5.16
N THR A 35 -5.70 -19.57 -5.00
CA THR A 35 -6.69 -19.29 -6.03
C THR A 35 -6.98 -17.78 -6.10
N LYS A 36 -7.48 -17.35 -7.26
CA LYS A 36 -7.92 -15.96 -7.45
C LYS A 36 -8.95 -15.53 -6.39
N GLU A 37 -9.90 -16.39 -6.07
CA GLU A 37 -10.97 -16.08 -5.12
C GLU A 37 -10.45 -15.98 -3.66
N GLU A 38 -9.52 -16.85 -3.27
CA GLU A 38 -8.85 -16.76 -1.97
C GLU A 38 -8.08 -15.45 -1.83
N PHE A 39 -7.30 -15.08 -2.87
CA PHE A 39 -6.54 -13.83 -2.86
C PHE A 39 -7.47 -12.61 -2.80
N LYS A 40 -8.54 -12.57 -3.63
CA LYS A 40 -9.52 -11.49 -3.60
C LYS A 40 -10.22 -11.38 -2.24
N THR A 41 -10.51 -12.50 -1.61
CA THR A 41 -11.08 -12.53 -0.25
C THR A 41 -10.12 -11.91 0.74
N ALA A 42 -8.84 -12.30 0.72
CA ALA A 42 -7.82 -11.72 1.60
C ALA A 42 -7.64 -10.20 1.40
N VAL A 43 -7.67 -9.72 0.15
CA VAL A 43 -7.65 -8.27 -0.16
C VAL A 43 -8.85 -7.56 0.48
N LYS A 44 -10.06 -8.10 0.32
CA LYS A 44 -11.29 -7.52 0.89
C LYS A 44 -11.29 -7.55 2.41
N ASP A 45 -10.81 -8.61 3.02
CA ASP A 45 -10.69 -8.75 4.48
C ASP A 45 -9.69 -7.74 5.05
N LEU A 46 -8.53 -7.56 4.40
CA LEU A 46 -7.54 -6.56 4.82
C LEU A 46 -8.13 -5.14 4.74
N ILE A 47 -8.79 -4.77 3.65
CA ILE A 47 -9.44 -3.47 3.51
C ILE A 47 -10.51 -3.27 4.59
N THR A 48 -11.31 -4.29 4.84
CA THR A 48 -12.36 -4.26 5.87
C THR A 48 -11.75 -4.07 7.27
N MET A 49 -10.67 -4.78 7.56
CA MET A 49 -9.94 -4.66 8.83
C MET A 49 -9.36 -3.26 9.00
N VAL A 50 -8.67 -2.72 7.98
CA VAL A 50 -8.12 -1.35 8.01
C VAL A 50 -9.22 -0.33 8.30
N ARG A 51 -10.38 -0.44 7.68
CA ARG A 51 -11.52 0.46 7.92
C ARG A 51 -12.17 0.29 9.28
N LYS A 52 -12.23 -0.93 9.78
CA LYS A 52 -12.74 -1.19 11.14
C LYS A 52 -11.86 -0.50 12.19
N LEU A 53 -10.57 -0.46 11.97
CA LEU A 53 -9.60 0.13 12.91
C LEU A 53 -9.47 1.66 12.78
N ASN A 54 -9.69 2.22 11.59
CA ASN A 54 -9.39 3.63 11.30
C ASN A 54 -10.61 4.46 10.87
N GLY A 55 -11.78 3.84 10.71
CA GLY A 55 -13.01 4.51 10.28
C GLY A 55 -13.46 4.10 8.87
N ARG A 56 -14.78 4.06 8.67
CA ARG A 56 -15.39 3.51 7.44
C ARG A 56 -15.05 4.28 6.16
N ASN A 57 -14.81 5.57 6.26
CA ASN A 57 -14.54 6.45 5.13
C ASN A 57 -13.04 6.70 4.93
N MET A 58 -12.19 5.89 5.56
CA MET A 58 -10.74 5.97 5.37
C MET A 58 -10.40 5.76 3.90
N PRO A 59 -9.77 6.74 3.22
CA PRO A 59 -9.24 6.53 1.88
C PRO A 59 -8.14 5.49 1.90
N ILE A 60 -8.22 4.53 0.98
CA ILE A 60 -7.20 3.48 0.82
C ILE A 60 -6.72 3.49 -0.62
N VAL A 61 -5.42 3.60 -0.82
CA VAL A 61 -4.75 3.43 -2.10
C VAL A 61 -4.00 2.12 -2.08
N TRP A 62 -4.38 1.19 -2.95
CA TRP A 62 -3.57 0.02 -3.23
C TRP A 62 -2.56 0.37 -4.32
N ALA A 63 -1.29 0.49 -3.96
CA ALA A 63 -0.20 0.77 -4.88
C ALA A 63 0.45 -0.55 -5.31
N TYR A 64 0.45 -0.87 -6.61
CA TYR A 64 0.91 -2.17 -7.09
C TYR A 64 1.64 -2.06 -8.44
N ASN A 65 2.38 -3.08 -8.83
CA ASN A 65 3.09 -3.23 -10.09
C ASN A 65 4.55 -2.70 -10.11
N ALA A 66 5.10 -2.20 -9.01
CA ALA A 66 6.50 -1.76 -9.02
C ALA A 66 7.48 -2.88 -9.42
N LEU A 67 7.18 -4.14 -9.10
CA LEU A 67 8.02 -5.31 -9.35
C LEU A 67 7.41 -6.27 -10.39
N ASN A 68 6.14 -6.57 -10.27
CA ASN A 68 5.39 -7.44 -11.19
C ASN A 68 3.91 -7.11 -11.18
N ASP A 69 3.21 -7.53 -12.23
CA ASP A 69 1.78 -7.34 -12.44
C ASP A 69 0.92 -8.59 -12.13
N GLY A 70 1.54 -9.64 -11.58
CA GLY A 70 0.92 -10.96 -11.46
C GLY A 70 -0.43 -11.00 -10.75
N CYS A 71 -0.69 -10.13 -9.76
CA CYS A 71 -1.97 -10.04 -9.07
C CYS A 71 -2.76 -8.75 -9.38
N LEU A 72 -2.32 -7.94 -10.34
CA LEU A 72 -2.91 -6.63 -10.63
C LEU A 72 -4.41 -6.72 -10.93
N ASP A 73 -4.81 -7.63 -11.81
CA ASP A 73 -6.21 -7.81 -12.18
C ASP A 73 -7.07 -8.33 -11.03
N TRP A 74 -6.52 -9.18 -10.19
CA TRP A 74 -7.20 -9.70 -9.00
C TRP A 74 -7.45 -8.61 -7.96
N ILE A 75 -6.46 -7.71 -7.77
CA ILE A 75 -6.59 -6.54 -6.90
C ILE A 75 -7.64 -5.58 -7.48
N ARG A 76 -7.58 -5.30 -8.78
CA ARG A 76 -8.54 -4.42 -9.47
C ARG A 76 -9.97 -4.92 -9.31
N GLU A 77 -10.20 -6.22 -9.51
CA GLU A 77 -11.50 -6.84 -9.33
C GLU A 77 -11.98 -6.75 -7.88
N ALA A 78 -11.13 -7.10 -6.90
CA ALA A 78 -11.48 -7.03 -5.48
C ALA A 78 -11.87 -5.61 -5.04
N ILE A 79 -11.11 -4.60 -5.47
CA ILE A 79 -11.41 -3.18 -5.22
C ILE A 79 -12.72 -2.79 -5.89
N GLY A 80 -12.95 -3.19 -7.15
CA GLY A 80 -14.18 -2.93 -7.89
C GLY A 80 -15.42 -3.53 -7.19
N GLU A 81 -15.33 -4.77 -6.74
CA GLU A 81 -16.39 -5.46 -5.99
C GLU A 81 -16.72 -4.77 -4.64
N MET A 82 -15.79 -4.04 -4.08
CA MET A 82 -15.99 -3.23 -2.86
C MET A 82 -16.46 -1.80 -3.14
N GLY A 83 -16.77 -1.45 -4.39
CA GLY A 83 -17.28 -0.15 -4.81
C GLY A 83 -16.23 0.82 -5.36
N GLY A 84 -14.96 0.44 -5.40
CA GLY A 84 -13.90 1.25 -6.01
C GLY A 84 -13.83 2.68 -5.50
N GLU A 85 -13.60 3.63 -6.40
CA GLU A 85 -13.45 5.06 -6.08
C GLU A 85 -14.68 5.66 -5.38
N SER A 86 -15.90 5.20 -5.72
CA SER A 86 -17.13 5.65 -5.05
C SER A 86 -17.18 5.26 -3.57
N ASN A 87 -16.36 4.31 -3.18
CA ASN A 87 -16.17 3.87 -1.80
C ASN A 87 -14.76 4.20 -1.25
N TRP A 88 -14.11 5.24 -1.76
CA TRP A 88 -12.79 5.70 -1.33
C TRP A 88 -11.71 4.59 -1.36
N LEU A 89 -11.80 3.70 -2.36
CA LEU A 89 -10.82 2.64 -2.65
C LEU A 89 -10.20 2.89 -4.02
N PHE A 90 -8.91 3.00 -4.06
CA PHE A 90 -8.17 3.38 -5.25
C PHE A 90 -7.10 2.36 -5.57
N LEU A 91 -6.86 2.11 -6.86
CA LEU A 91 -5.73 1.34 -7.36
C LEU A 91 -4.77 2.28 -8.07
N CYS A 92 -3.55 2.40 -7.56
CA CYS A 92 -2.47 3.12 -8.21
C CYS A 92 -1.49 2.11 -8.83
N GLU A 93 -1.49 2.00 -10.15
CA GLU A 93 -0.51 1.18 -10.86
C GLU A 93 0.83 1.89 -10.90
N LEU A 94 1.81 1.37 -10.18
CA LEU A 94 3.17 1.88 -10.19
C LEU A 94 3.91 1.50 -11.49
N ASN A 95 5.00 2.17 -11.77
CA ASN A 95 5.84 1.85 -12.91
C ASN A 95 6.71 0.63 -12.57
N ARG A 96 6.61 -0.41 -13.43
CA ARG A 96 7.46 -1.59 -13.29
C ARG A 96 8.92 -1.23 -13.52
N ASN A 97 9.77 -1.65 -12.59
CA ASN A 97 11.22 -1.55 -12.70
C ASN A 97 11.87 -2.74 -12.02
N ALA A 98 12.81 -3.38 -12.69
CA ALA A 98 13.54 -4.55 -12.21
C ALA A 98 15.05 -4.41 -12.45
N ASP A 99 15.55 -3.16 -12.53
CA ASP A 99 16.93 -2.84 -12.90
C ASP A 99 17.89 -2.83 -11.70
N GLY A 100 17.37 -3.05 -10.50
CA GLY A 100 18.15 -3.14 -9.27
C GLY A 100 18.62 -4.57 -8.95
N GLY A 101 19.28 -4.73 -7.82
CA GLY A 101 19.78 -6.02 -7.37
C GLY A 101 18.64 -7.03 -7.16
N ASN A 102 18.86 -8.29 -7.55
CA ASN A 102 17.89 -9.40 -7.46
C ASN A 102 16.55 -9.10 -8.15
N ASN A 103 16.57 -8.40 -9.27
CA ASN A 103 15.37 -7.96 -10.01
C ASN A 103 14.42 -7.09 -9.19
N HIS A 104 14.91 -6.38 -8.19
CA HIS A 104 14.12 -5.37 -7.47
C HIS A 104 14.22 -4.02 -8.18
N PRO A 105 13.35 -3.06 -7.84
CA PRO A 105 13.44 -1.71 -8.38
C PRO A 105 14.80 -1.08 -8.04
N SER A 106 15.41 -0.41 -9.01
CA SER A 106 16.58 0.45 -8.78
C SER A 106 16.19 1.71 -8.02
N GLU A 107 17.17 2.54 -7.63
CA GLU A 107 16.91 3.86 -7.05
C GLU A 107 15.99 4.69 -7.95
N ASN A 108 16.26 4.71 -9.26
CA ASN A 108 15.40 5.38 -10.23
C ASN A 108 13.97 4.78 -10.29
N GLY A 109 13.86 3.44 -10.16
CA GLY A 109 12.58 2.74 -10.10
C GLY A 109 11.76 3.13 -8.85
N HIS A 110 12.42 3.27 -7.71
CA HIS A 110 11.78 3.76 -6.49
C HIS A 110 11.36 5.22 -6.63
N GLN A 111 12.21 6.08 -7.21
CA GLN A 111 11.91 7.49 -7.44
C GLN A 111 10.69 7.65 -8.35
N THR A 112 10.67 6.99 -9.51
CA THR A 112 9.55 7.08 -10.46
C THR A 112 8.24 6.53 -9.88
N SER A 113 8.30 5.50 -9.05
CA SER A 113 7.14 4.98 -8.32
C SER A 113 6.62 5.97 -7.27
N CYS A 114 7.53 6.62 -6.54
CA CYS A 114 7.20 7.67 -5.57
C CYS A 114 6.52 8.88 -6.26
N GLU A 115 7.09 9.35 -7.36
CA GLU A 115 6.53 10.46 -8.15
C GLU A 115 5.12 10.12 -8.65
N LYS A 116 4.93 8.93 -9.19
CA LYS A 116 3.64 8.47 -9.68
C LYS A 116 2.60 8.37 -8.58
N LEU A 117 2.94 7.75 -7.45
CA LEU A 117 2.05 7.63 -6.30
C LEU A 117 1.68 9.01 -5.73
N THR A 118 2.65 9.91 -5.61
CA THR A 118 2.43 11.27 -5.13
C THR A 118 1.52 12.06 -6.07
N ALA A 119 1.75 11.97 -7.39
CA ALA A 119 0.90 12.61 -8.39
C ALA A 119 -0.53 12.06 -8.32
N PHE A 120 -0.69 10.74 -8.21
CA PHE A 120 -1.98 10.08 -8.07
C PHE A 120 -2.75 10.56 -6.83
N ILE A 121 -2.10 10.61 -5.66
CA ILE A 121 -2.70 11.07 -4.40
C ILE A 121 -3.18 12.53 -4.54
N ARG A 122 -2.39 13.39 -5.18
CA ARG A 122 -2.76 14.79 -5.43
C ARG A 122 -3.92 14.91 -6.41
N GLU A 123 -3.88 14.20 -7.52
CA GLU A 123 -4.93 14.21 -8.55
C GLU A 123 -6.29 13.78 -7.97
N LYS A 124 -6.28 12.77 -7.10
CA LYS A 124 -7.48 12.27 -6.43
C LYS A 124 -7.90 13.12 -5.21
N GLY A 125 -7.14 14.14 -4.84
CA GLY A 125 -7.43 15.00 -3.69
C GLY A 125 -7.46 14.26 -2.35
N LEU A 126 -6.65 13.19 -2.19
CA LEU A 126 -6.70 12.31 -1.02
C LEU A 126 -5.96 12.87 0.18
N LEU A 127 -4.99 13.75 -0.05
CA LEU A 127 -4.27 14.49 0.98
C LEU A 127 -4.10 15.94 0.52
N GLU A 128 -4.49 16.88 1.36
CA GLU A 128 -4.04 18.25 1.24
C GLU A 128 -2.63 18.33 1.81
N LEU A 129 -1.64 18.38 0.95
CA LEU A 129 -0.25 18.64 1.35
C LEU A 129 -0.11 20.14 1.59
N THR A 130 -0.68 20.61 2.72
CA THR A 130 -0.51 21.97 3.20
C THR A 130 0.75 22.01 4.06
N GLY A 131 1.89 22.35 3.49
CA GLY A 131 3.12 22.53 4.23
C GLY A 131 4.37 22.17 3.44
N GLU A 132 5.49 22.76 3.84
CA GLU A 132 6.81 22.34 3.38
C GLU A 132 7.03 20.88 3.78
N ILE A 133 7.58 20.08 2.88
CA ILE A 133 8.05 18.73 3.21
C ILE A 133 9.06 18.92 4.34
N PRO A 134 8.83 18.34 5.53
CA PRO A 134 9.80 18.46 6.60
C PRO A 134 11.16 17.98 6.09
N PRO A 135 12.26 18.67 6.45
CA PRO A 135 13.59 18.24 6.05
C PRO A 135 13.78 16.78 6.47
N ARG A 136 14.46 16.00 5.62
CA ARG A 136 14.81 14.62 5.96
C ARG A 136 15.50 14.65 7.35
N PRO A 137 15.12 13.77 8.29
CA PRO A 137 15.82 13.66 9.56
C PRO A 137 17.32 13.53 9.30
N SER A 138 18.14 14.30 10.00
CA SER A 138 19.60 14.18 9.91
C SER A 138 20.01 12.77 10.33
N GLU A 139 21.09 12.24 9.73
CA GLU A 139 21.69 10.98 10.16
C GLU A 139 22.00 11.07 11.65
N GLY A 140 21.25 10.36 12.50
CA GLY A 140 21.38 10.43 13.97
C GLY A 140 20.07 10.58 14.73
N ASP A 141 19.00 10.97 14.07
CA ASP A 141 17.67 10.91 14.68
C ASP A 141 17.16 9.45 14.57
N ASP A 142 17.33 8.71 15.67
CA ASP A 142 16.78 7.36 15.84
C ASP A 142 15.23 7.40 15.84
N LEU A 143 14.66 7.63 14.67
CA LEU A 143 13.24 7.35 14.46
C LEU A 143 13.08 5.84 14.41
N PRO A 144 12.22 5.24 15.24
CA PRO A 144 11.95 3.82 15.13
C PRO A 144 11.38 3.53 13.74
N ILE A 145 12.16 2.84 12.90
CA ILE A 145 11.68 2.34 11.61
C ILE A 145 10.63 1.26 11.94
N LEU A 146 9.37 1.65 11.86
CA LEU A 146 8.25 0.71 11.94
C LEU A 146 8.15 0.00 10.58
N TRP A 147 8.83 -1.13 10.46
CA TRP A 147 8.55 -2.10 9.41
C TRP A 147 7.24 -2.82 9.76
N VAL A 148 6.20 -2.55 9.01
CA VAL A 148 4.95 -3.32 9.00
C VAL A 148 5.00 -4.32 7.85
#